data_386ae9b41deab0a47c515eee224044e3
#
_entry.id   386ae9b41deab0a47c515eee224044e3
#
_cell.length_a   1.000
_cell.length_b   1.000
_cell.length_c   1.000
_cell.angle_alpha   90.00
_cell.angle_beta   90.00
_cell.angle_gamma   90.00
#
_symmetry.space_group_name_H-M   'P 1'
#
loop_
_entity.id
_entity.type
_entity.pdbx_description
1 polymer ?
#
loop_
_entity_poly.entity_id
_entity_poly.type
_entity_poly.pdbx_seq_one_letter_code
_entity_poly.pdbx_strand_id
1 'polypeptide(L)'
;MLICVKLKIMEKYYCSVSVSPMRAEVSEKSEMISQILYGETCEILETEGNFSKIKMDFDGYEGWVNSTVLKKQNAEISKNVITQSFGEFNLPEGKSLLSIGSEVGFATENAVDTNNLRESLVETAKKFLNVPFLWGGRSFFGIDDSGFVQLLYKVHGIALPRDPEQQALNGTARDFVEESEAGDLAFFEDFEGKIVHVGLVLSPFEIIHSSGKVRIDSLDFSGIYNAEQNKHTHKLRFVKTMI
;
A
#
# COMPACT_ATOMS: atom_id res chain seq x y z
N MET A 1 2.70 -24.50 42.06
CA MET A 1 1.71 -24.71 40.96
C MET A 1 2.18 -23.87 39.78
N LEU A 2 2.95 -24.47 38.86
CA LEU A 2 3.43 -23.76 37.65
C LEU A 2 2.24 -23.62 36.70
N ILE A 3 1.84 -22.38 36.45
CA ILE A 3 0.89 -22.05 35.39
C ILE A 3 1.65 -22.16 34.07
N CYS A 4 1.49 -23.30 33.38
CA CYS A 4 1.99 -23.47 32.03
C CYS A 4 1.12 -22.62 31.09
N VAL A 5 1.54 -21.38 30.80
CA VAL A 5 0.93 -20.57 29.74
C VAL A 5 1.30 -21.26 28.43
N LYS A 6 0.40 -22.08 27.88
CA LYS A 6 0.49 -22.53 26.50
C LYS A 6 0.44 -21.28 25.63
N LEU A 7 1.58 -20.84 25.11
CA LEU A 7 1.63 -19.93 23.97
C LEU A 7 0.79 -20.57 22.85
N LYS A 8 -0.39 -20.00 22.61
CA LYS A 8 -1.22 -20.38 21.46
C LYS A 8 -0.46 -19.92 20.23
N ILE A 9 0.22 -20.82 19.54
CA ILE A 9 0.82 -20.51 18.23
C ILE A 9 -0.36 -20.08 17.36
N MET A 10 -0.42 -18.78 17.02
CA MET A 10 -1.48 -18.27 16.14
C MET A 10 -1.23 -18.82 14.74
N GLU A 11 -2.26 -19.40 14.17
CA GLU A 11 -2.19 -19.97 12.83
C GLU A 11 -2.08 -18.83 11.81
N LYS A 12 -1.11 -18.94 10.92
CA LYS A 12 -0.91 -17.98 9.83
C LYS A 12 -1.58 -18.47 8.56
N TYR A 13 -2.16 -17.53 7.84
CA TYR A 13 -2.78 -17.73 6.55
C TYR A 13 -2.14 -16.80 5.52
N TYR A 14 -2.24 -17.14 4.24
CA TYR A 14 -1.79 -16.28 3.15
C TYR A 14 -2.87 -16.17 2.07
N CYS A 15 -2.84 -15.08 1.32
CA CYS A 15 -3.69 -14.89 0.16
C CYS A 15 -3.20 -15.76 -1.00
N SER A 16 -4.06 -16.64 -1.51
CA SER A 16 -3.75 -17.63 -2.56
C SER A 16 -4.24 -17.20 -3.95
N VAL A 17 -4.78 -15.99 -4.07
CA VAL A 17 -5.21 -15.39 -5.35
C VAL A 17 -4.40 -14.12 -5.63
N SER A 18 -4.38 -13.67 -6.87
CA SER A 18 -3.61 -12.48 -7.29
C SER A 18 -3.86 -11.26 -6.40
N VAL A 19 -5.14 -10.92 -6.23
CA VAL A 19 -5.61 -9.79 -5.41
C VAL A 19 -6.98 -10.16 -4.87
N SER A 20 -7.25 -9.86 -3.60
CA SER A 20 -8.59 -9.97 -3.02
C SER A 20 -8.99 -8.68 -2.30
N PRO A 21 -10.24 -8.20 -2.44
CA PRO A 21 -10.72 -7.05 -1.69
C PRO A 21 -10.80 -7.38 -0.20
N MET A 22 -10.42 -6.41 0.62
CA MET A 22 -10.72 -6.36 2.05
C MET A 22 -11.89 -5.41 2.27
N ARG A 23 -12.95 -5.90 2.90
CA ARG A 23 -14.21 -5.21 3.11
C ARG A 23 -14.35 -4.67 4.52
N ALA A 24 -15.09 -3.58 4.67
CA ALA A 24 -15.43 -3.02 5.98
C ALA A 24 -16.37 -3.96 6.78
N GLU A 25 -17.27 -4.67 6.08
CA GLU A 25 -18.29 -5.53 6.68
C GLU A 25 -18.38 -6.90 5.98
N VAL A 26 -19.11 -7.82 6.55
CA VAL A 26 -19.35 -9.21 6.07
C VAL A 26 -20.25 -9.22 4.83
N SER A 27 -19.80 -8.60 3.73
CA SER A 27 -20.59 -8.51 2.49
C SER A 27 -19.73 -8.19 1.29
N GLU A 28 -19.96 -8.87 0.15
CA GLU A 28 -19.34 -8.50 -1.14
C GLU A 28 -19.75 -7.09 -1.62
N LYS A 29 -20.85 -6.54 -1.09
CA LYS A 29 -21.35 -5.21 -1.44
C LYS A 29 -20.87 -4.12 -0.48
N SER A 30 -20.19 -4.50 0.61
CA SER A 30 -19.60 -3.54 1.55
C SER A 30 -18.46 -2.77 0.90
N GLU A 31 -18.15 -1.61 1.46
CA GLU A 31 -17.01 -0.79 1.06
C GLU A 31 -15.72 -1.60 1.03
N MET A 32 -14.96 -1.46 -0.05
CA MET A 32 -13.59 -1.97 -0.11
C MET A 32 -12.67 -0.96 0.58
N ILE A 33 -12.09 -1.37 1.71
CA ILE A 33 -11.19 -0.53 2.51
C ILE A 33 -9.71 -0.77 2.21
N SER A 34 -9.38 -1.96 1.68
CA SER A 34 -8.03 -2.33 1.25
C SER A 34 -8.06 -3.54 0.31
N GLN A 35 -6.90 -4.02 -0.06
CA GLN A 35 -6.68 -5.28 -0.77
C GLN A 35 -5.58 -6.09 -0.08
N ILE A 36 -5.71 -7.42 -0.10
CA ILE A 36 -4.64 -8.36 0.21
C ILE A 36 -4.10 -8.95 -1.08
N LEU A 37 -2.79 -8.93 -1.27
CA LEU A 37 -2.10 -9.43 -2.46
C LEU A 37 -1.64 -10.87 -2.26
N TYR A 38 -1.37 -11.58 -3.37
CA TYR A 38 -0.85 -12.94 -3.32
C TYR A 38 0.35 -13.06 -2.39
N GLY A 39 0.32 -14.09 -1.55
CA GLY A 39 1.40 -14.43 -0.62
C GLY A 39 1.47 -13.59 0.64
N GLU A 40 0.80 -12.43 0.70
CA GLU A 40 0.72 -11.66 1.94
C GLU A 40 0.06 -12.48 3.04
N THR A 41 0.63 -12.42 4.24
CA THR A 41 0.16 -13.22 5.37
C THR A 41 -0.71 -12.42 6.32
N CYS A 42 -1.57 -13.16 7.01
CA CYS A 42 -2.51 -12.61 7.99
C CYS A 42 -2.85 -13.63 9.08
N GLU A 43 -3.48 -13.14 10.12
CA GLU A 43 -4.17 -13.92 11.14
C GLU A 43 -5.68 -13.82 10.91
N ILE A 44 -6.41 -14.92 11.12
CA ILE A 44 -7.87 -14.89 11.16
C ILE A 44 -8.30 -14.58 12.59
N LEU A 45 -9.02 -13.47 12.76
CA LEU A 45 -9.56 -13.01 14.04
C LEU A 45 -10.94 -13.60 14.29
N GLU A 46 -11.76 -13.66 13.24
CA GLU A 46 -13.16 -14.06 13.30
C GLU A 46 -13.60 -14.66 11.96
N THR A 47 -14.61 -15.51 11.95
CA THR A 47 -15.22 -16.06 10.73
C THR A 47 -16.73 -15.98 10.84
N GLU A 48 -17.38 -15.42 9.80
CA GLU A 48 -18.82 -15.31 9.68
C GLU A 48 -19.26 -15.66 8.25
N GLY A 49 -20.10 -16.70 8.12
CA GLY A 49 -20.53 -17.23 6.83
C GLY A 49 -19.33 -17.63 5.96
N ASN A 50 -19.21 -17.03 4.79
CA ASN A 50 -18.11 -17.24 3.85
C ASN A 50 -16.98 -16.21 4.00
N PHE A 51 -16.98 -15.40 5.05
CA PHE A 51 -15.99 -14.36 5.29
C PHE A 51 -15.14 -14.64 6.52
N SER A 52 -13.90 -14.18 6.46
CA SER A 52 -12.97 -14.14 7.58
C SER A 52 -12.53 -12.71 7.81
N LYS A 53 -12.66 -12.23 9.05
CA LYS A 53 -12.00 -11.00 9.50
C LYS A 53 -10.53 -11.32 9.71
N ILE A 54 -9.68 -10.64 8.98
CA ILE A 54 -8.23 -10.85 9.04
C ILE A 54 -7.52 -9.64 9.62
N LYS A 55 -6.34 -9.90 10.18
CA LYS A 55 -5.35 -8.89 10.51
C LYS A 55 -4.10 -9.16 9.70
N MET A 56 -3.71 -8.19 8.87
CA MET A 56 -2.52 -8.27 8.04
C MET A 56 -1.25 -8.29 8.89
N ASP A 57 -0.28 -9.12 8.53
CA ASP A 57 1.01 -9.15 9.22
C ASP A 57 1.88 -7.93 8.87
N PHE A 58 1.70 -7.38 7.66
CA PHE A 58 2.51 -6.29 7.15
C PHE A 58 2.31 -4.97 7.91
N ASP A 59 1.06 -4.58 8.12
CA ASP A 59 0.69 -3.27 8.67
C ASP A 59 -0.30 -3.34 9.84
N GLY A 60 -0.78 -4.55 10.18
CA GLY A 60 -1.79 -4.76 11.21
C GLY A 60 -3.20 -4.33 10.80
N TYR A 61 -3.43 -3.98 9.52
CA TYR A 61 -4.73 -3.54 9.03
C TYR A 61 -5.76 -4.68 9.09
N GLU A 62 -6.99 -4.35 9.50
CA GLU A 62 -8.05 -5.32 9.70
C GLU A 62 -9.19 -5.12 8.69
N GLY A 63 -9.77 -6.20 8.22
CA GLY A 63 -10.93 -6.18 7.33
C GLY A 63 -11.43 -7.58 7.01
N TRP A 64 -12.56 -7.65 6.33
CA TRP A 64 -13.20 -8.88 5.94
C TRP A 64 -12.80 -9.30 4.52
N VAL A 65 -12.42 -10.56 4.36
CA VAL A 65 -12.14 -11.16 3.05
C VAL A 65 -12.99 -12.41 2.86
N ASN A 66 -13.24 -12.80 1.62
CA ASN A 66 -13.85 -14.10 1.35
C ASN A 66 -12.89 -15.20 1.81
N SER A 67 -13.35 -16.12 2.66
CA SER A 67 -12.50 -17.15 3.28
C SER A 67 -11.84 -18.09 2.26
N THR A 68 -12.43 -18.24 1.06
CA THR A 68 -11.92 -19.14 0.01
C THR A 68 -10.59 -18.66 -0.60
N VAL A 69 -10.23 -17.38 -0.43
CA VAL A 69 -8.96 -16.84 -0.94
C VAL A 69 -7.79 -17.08 0.00
N LEU A 70 -8.07 -17.54 1.23
CA LEU A 70 -7.07 -17.79 2.24
C LEU A 70 -6.66 -19.28 2.28
N LYS A 71 -5.36 -19.52 2.37
CA LYS A 71 -4.79 -20.84 2.65
C LYS A 71 -3.94 -20.80 3.90
N LYS A 72 -3.98 -21.89 4.67
CA LYS A 72 -3.15 -22.05 5.87
C LYS A 72 -1.68 -22.16 5.46
N GLN A 73 -0.83 -21.37 6.12
CA GLN A 73 0.61 -21.48 5.95
C GLN A 73 1.15 -22.60 6.82
N ASN A 74 1.70 -23.65 6.19
CA ASN A 74 2.17 -24.83 6.89
C ASN A 74 3.65 -24.77 7.32
N ALA A 75 4.41 -23.82 6.77
CA ALA A 75 5.82 -23.58 7.11
C ALA A 75 6.18 -22.11 6.90
N GLU A 76 7.18 -21.62 7.60
CA GLU A 76 7.80 -20.34 7.25
C GLU A 76 8.44 -20.46 5.87
N ILE A 77 8.05 -19.58 4.95
CA ILE A 77 8.59 -19.49 3.61
C ILE A 77 9.35 -18.17 3.52
N SER A 78 10.56 -18.22 2.98
CA SER A 78 11.26 -17.00 2.60
C SER A 78 10.38 -16.19 1.65
N LYS A 79 10.16 -14.93 1.97
CA LYS A 79 9.28 -14.06 1.20
C LYS A 79 10.11 -13.11 0.37
N ASN A 80 9.94 -13.19 -0.94
CA ASN A 80 10.49 -12.23 -1.88
C ASN A 80 9.34 -11.39 -2.44
N VAL A 81 9.47 -10.07 -2.36
CA VAL A 81 8.48 -9.14 -2.87
C VAL A 81 8.68 -8.95 -4.37
N ILE A 82 7.59 -9.03 -5.14
CA ILE A 82 7.60 -8.72 -6.58
C ILE A 82 7.76 -7.21 -6.75
N THR A 83 8.78 -6.78 -7.50
CA THR A 83 9.15 -5.38 -7.75
C THR A 83 8.87 -4.92 -9.19
N GLN A 84 8.58 -5.85 -10.11
CA GLN A 84 8.05 -5.51 -11.43
C GLN A 84 6.57 -5.13 -11.34
N SER A 85 6.08 -4.26 -12.22
CA SER A 85 4.71 -3.74 -12.19
C SER A 85 3.66 -4.85 -12.10
N PHE A 86 3.77 -5.88 -12.95
CA PHE A 86 3.00 -7.11 -12.93
C PHE A 86 3.70 -8.19 -13.78
N GLY A 87 3.30 -9.44 -13.59
CA GLY A 87 3.83 -10.55 -14.39
C GLY A 87 3.05 -11.84 -14.20
N GLU A 88 3.17 -12.76 -15.18
CA GLU A 88 2.60 -14.10 -15.07
C GLU A 88 3.58 -15.03 -14.34
N PHE A 89 3.07 -15.77 -13.37
CA PHE A 89 3.84 -16.71 -12.55
C PHE A 89 3.14 -18.07 -12.47
N ASN A 90 3.95 -19.13 -12.48
CA ASN A 90 3.48 -20.48 -12.20
C ASN A 90 3.54 -20.70 -10.69
N LEU A 91 2.38 -20.78 -10.06
CA LEU A 91 2.20 -20.92 -8.62
C LEU A 91 1.65 -22.30 -8.27
N PRO A 92 1.70 -22.73 -7.01
CA PRO A 92 1.05 -23.98 -6.59
C PRO A 92 -0.45 -24.04 -6.94
N GLU A 93 -1.10 -22.89 -6.95
CA GLU A 93 -2.54 -22.73 -7.28
C GLU A 93 -2.81 -22.73 -8.77
N GLY A 94 -1.79 -22.66 -9.60
CA GLY A 94 -1.88 -22.52 -11.06
C GLY A 94 -1.23 -21.23 -11.58
N LYS A 95 -1.36 -20.99 -12.87
CA LYS A 95 -0.83 -19.81 -13.53
C LYS A 95 -1.64 -18.56 -13.13
N SER A 96 -0.98 -17.54 -12.63
CA SER A 96 -1.61 -16.30 -12.16
C SER A 96 -0.84 -15.06 -12.56
N LEU A 97 -1.58 -13.97 -12.81
CA LEU A 97 -1.01 -12.64 -13.01
C LEU A 97 -0.86 -11.95 -11.65
N LEU A 98 0.37 -11.69 -11.22
CA LEU A 98 0.65 -11.03 -9.94
C LEU A 98 1.00 -9.57 -10.13
N SER A 99 0.59 -8.74 -9.17
CA SER A 99 0.94 -7.31 -9.05
C SER A 99 2.26 -7.15 -8.31
N ILE A 100 2.94 -6.04 -8.54
CA ILE A 100 3.97 -5.51 -7.66
C ILE A 100 3.48 -5.53 -6.21
N GLY A 101 4.37 -5.86 -5.27
CA GLY A 101 4.06 -5.98 -3.85
C GLY A 101 3.53 -7.35 -3.42
N SER A 102 3.19 -8.26 -4.36
CA SER A 102 2.91 -9.67 -4.06
C SER A 102 4.14 -10.37 -3.49
N GLU A 103 3.94 -11.38 -2.66
CA GLU A 103 5.00 -12.11 -1.97
C GLU A 103 5.09 -13.54 -2.48
N VAL A 104 6.30 -14.00 -2.84
CA VAL A 104 6.54 -15.33 -3.41
C VAL A 104 7.68 -16.03 -2.71
N GLY A 105 7.65 -17.37 -2.70
CA GLY A 105 8.67 -18.21 -2.06
C GLY A 105 9.92 -18.47 -2.91
N PHE A 106 10.00 -17.92 -4.11
CA PHE A 106 11.15 -18.07 -5.02
C PHE A 106 11.85 -16.73 -5.27
N ALA A 107 13.09 -16.77 -5.74
CA ALA A 107 13.84 -15.54 -6.04
C ALA A 107 13.17 -14.73 -7.16
N THR A 108 13.07 -13.42 -6.97
CA THR A 108 12.58 -12.47 -7.98
C THR A 108 13.76 -11.81 -8.67
N GLU A 109 13.65 -11.58 -9.99
CA GLU A 109 14.79 -11.12 -10.81
C GLU A 109 15.21 -9.66 -10.59
N ASN A 110 14.36 -8.84 -9.98
CA ASN A 110 14.59 -7.41 -9.83
C ASN A 110 14.67 -7.01 -8.35
N ALA A 111 15.89 -7.02 -7.81
CA ALA A 111 16.13 -6.39 -6.52
C ALA A 111 15.99 -4.85 -6.66
N VAL A 112 15.36 -4.23 -5.70
CA VAL A 112 15.31 -2.76 -5.56
C VAL A 112 16.72 -2.28 -5.19
N ASP A 113 17.18 -1.21 -5.83
CA ASP A 113 18.45 -0.57 -5.43
C ASP A 113 18.27 0.17 -4.10
N THR A 114 18.81 -0.42 -3.03
CA THR A 114 18.78 0.17 -1.69
C THR A 114 19.88 1.21 -1.47
N ASN A 115 20.90 1.29 -2.36
CA ASN A 115 21.97 2.28 -2.23
C ASN A 115 21.51 3.69 -2.64
N ASN A 116 20.51 3.76 -3.55
CA ASN A 116 19.89 5.03 -3.95
C ASN A 116 18.37 4.96 -3.77
N LEU A 117 17.95 4.88 -2.51
CA LEU A 117 16.56 4.63 -2.15
C LEU A 117 15.59 5.68 -2.73
N ARG A 118 15.95 6.97 -2.68
CA ARG A 118 15.10 8.07 -3.17
C ARG A 118 14.84 7.96 -4.68
N GLU A 119 15.88 7.74 -5.46
CA GLU A 119 15.77 7.58 -6.91
C GLU A 119 14.97 6.32 -7.27
N SER A 120 15.23 5.22 -6.58
CA SER A 120 14.52 3.94 -6.77
C SER A 120 13.02 4.06 -6.44
N LEU A 121 12.64 4.81 -5.39
CA LEU A 121 11.25 5.13 -5.07
C LEU A 121 10.57 5.89 -6.21
N VAL A 122 11.22 6.93 -6.73
CA VAL A 122 10.72 7.76 -7.83
C VAL A 122 10.57 6.94 -9.11
N GLU A 123 11.56 6.13 -9.47
CA GLU A 123 11.47 5.26 -10.64
C GLU A 123 10.34 4.23 -10.52
N THR A 124 10.18 3.64 -9.33
CA THR A 124 9.07 2.73 -9.07
C THR A 124 7.72 3.44 -9.14
N ALA A 125 7.60 4.64 -8.58
CA ALA A 125 6.40 5.45 -8.64
C ALA A 125 5.98 5.77 -10.08
N LYS A 126 6.93 6.15 -10.95
CA LYS A 126 6.68 6.46 -12.36
C LYS A 126 6.15 5.28 -13.17
N LYS A 127 6.44 4.03 -12.77
CA LYS A 127 5.87 2.83 -13.40
C LYS A 127 4.34 2.76 -13.26
N PHE A 128 3.77 3.44 -12.25
CA PHE A 128 2.32 3.48 -12.01
C PHE A 128 1.58 4.55 -12.81
N LEU A 129 2.25 5.41 -13.57
CA LEU A 129 1.58 6.46 -14.35
C LEU A 129 0.43 5.88 -15.18
N ASN A 130 -0.75 6.52 -15.07
CA ASN A 130 -2.02 6.15 -15.67
C ASN A 130 -2.69 4.88 -15.10
N VAL A 131 -2.17 4.25 -14.05
CA VAL A 131 -2.94 3.24 -13.30
C VAL A 131 -4.21 3.91 -12.76
N PRO A 132 -5.40 3.31 -12.94
CA PRO A 132 -6.65 3.93 -12.53
C PRO A 132 -6.75 4.06 -11.01
N PHE A 133 -7.36 5.15 -10.56
CA PHE A 133 -7.76 5.29 -9.16
C PHE A 133 -8.84 4.25 -8.83
N LEU A 134 -8.64 3.56 -7.73
CA LEU A 134 -9.61 2.61 -7.17
C LEU A 134 -9.65 2.80 -5.66
N TRP A 135 -10.77 3.23 -5.11
CA TRP A 135 -10.95 3.36 -3.66
C TRP A 135 -10.66 2.03 -2.94
N GLY A 136 -9.83 2.05 -1.91
CA GLY A 136 -9.34 0.85 -1.24
C GLY A 136 -8.33 0.03 -2.05
N GLY A 137 -7.97 0.46 -3.26
CA GLY A 137 -7.04 -0.25 -4.13
C GLY A 137 -5.60 -0.21 -3.62
N ARG A 138 -4.90 -1.34 -3.78
CA ARG A 138 -3.51 -1.52 -3.34
C ARG A 138 -2.72 -2.42 -4.32
N SER A 139 -3.03 -2.33 -5.61
CA SER A 139 -2.39 -3.14 -6.66
C SER A 139 -2.14 -2.33 -7.92
N PHE A 140 -1.31 -2.85 -8.83
CA PHE A 140 -1.10 -2.26 -10.15
C PHE A 140 -2.38 -2.24 -11.02
N PHE A 141 -3.41 -3.01 -10.65
CA PHE A 141 -4.67 -3.08 -11.39
C PHE A 141 -5.69 -2.01 -10.99
N GLY A 142 -5.39 -1.23 -9.97
CA GLY A 142 -6.15 -0.12 -9.44
C GLY A 142 -5.66 0.22 -8.04
N ILE A 143 -5.48 1.52 -7.76
CA ILE A 143 -4.80 1.97 -6.54
C ILE A 143 -5.35 3.29 -6.06
N ASP A 144 -5.54 3.45 -4.72
CA ASP A 144 -5.80 4.75 -4.13
C ASP A 144 -4.48 5.46 -3.75
N ASP A 145 -4.58 6.64 -3.19
CA ASP A 145 -3.44 7.49 -2.86
C ASP A 145 -2.56 6.91 -1.75
N SER A 146 -3.15 6.52 -0.62
CA SER A 146 -2.42 5.95 0.51
C SER A 146 -1.91 4.53 0.24
N GLY A 147 -2.68 3.71 -0.51
CA GLY A 147 -2.24 2.41 -1.00
C GLY A 147 -1.08 2.52 -1.98
N PHE A 148 -1.06 3.58 -2.80
CA PHE A 148 0.03 3.87 -3.72
C PHE A 148 1.35 4.10 -2.96
N VAL A 149 1.39 5.06 -2.04
CA VAL A 149 2.62 5.33 -1.28
C VAL A 149 2.99 4.17 -0.37
N GLN A 150 2.02 3.49 0.26
CA GLN A 150 2.27 2.30 1.06
C GLN A 150 2.98 1.21 0.24
N LEU A 151 2.48 0.93 -0.97
CA LEU A 151 3.04 -0.10 -1.84
C LEU A 151 4.45 0.25 -2.33
N LEU A 152 4.68 1.52 -2.68
CA LEU A 152 6.02 2.01 -3.04
C LEU A 152 7.02 1.77 -1.92
N TYR A 153 6.70 2.16 -0.71
CA TYR A 153 7.57 1.98 0.44
C TYR A 153 7.74 0.50 0.83
N LYS A 154 6.66 -0.31 0.75
CA LYS A 154 6.72 -1.76 0.99
C LYS A 154 7.77 -2.44 0.12
N VAL A 155 7.77 -2.19 -1.19
CA VAL A 155 8.73 -2.84 -2.11
C VAL A 155 10.17 -2.39 -1.89
N HIS A 156 10.36 -1.28 -1.17
CA HIS A 156 11.66 -0.79 -0.72
C HIS A 156 11.99 -1.18 0.74
N GLY A 157 11.21 -2.09 1.34
CA GLY A 157 11.47 -2.63 2.68
C GLY A 157 11.04 -1.71 3.83
N ILE A 158 10.27 -0.65 3.57
CA ILE A 158 9.78 0.29 4.57
C ILE A 158 8.28 0.07 4.78
N ALA A 159 7.88 -0.22 6.02
CA ALA A 159 6.48 -0.40 6.36
C ALA A 159 5.80 0.95 6.63
N LEU A 160 4.67 1.19 5.96
CA LEU A 160 3.77 2.31 6.23
C LEU A 160 2.38 1.78 6.58
N PRO A 161 1.62 2.47 7.45
CA PRO A 161 0.22 2.17 7.68
C PRO A 161 -0.61 2.30 6.40
N ARG A 162 -1.84 1.72 6.41
CA ARG A 162 -2.75 1.77 5.25
C ARG A 162 -3.36 3.14 5.03
N ASP A 163 -3.83 3.80 6.09
CA ASP A 163 -4.58 5.03 6.00
C ASP A 163 -3.68 6.27 5.99
N PRO A 164 -4.01 7.32 5.22
CA PRO A 164 -3.16 8.50 5.10
C PRO A 164 -3.00 9.25 6.42
N GLU A 165 -4.01 9.27 7.29
CA GLU A 165 -3.92 9.85 8.63
C GLU A 165 -2.85 9.16 9.49
N GLN A 166 -2.80 7.82 9.44
CA GLN A 166 -1.82 7.06 10.20
C GLN A 166 -0.42 7.17 9.58
N GLN A 167 -0.32 7.24 8.24
CA GLN A 167 0.95 7.52 7.55
C GLN A 167 1.52 8.87 8.00
N ALA A 168 0.65 9.87 8.14
CA ALA A 168 1.02 11.22 8.56
C ALA A 168 1.58 11.30 10.01
N LEU A 169 1.38 10.29 10.84
CA LEU A 169 1.98 10.22 12.18
C LEU A 169 3.46 9.78 12.15
N ASN A 170 3.93 9.25 11.03
CA ASN A 170 5.31 8.76 10.87
C ASN A 170 6.22 9.82 10.24
N GLY A 171 7.52 9.56 10.29
CA GLY A 171 8.54 10.39 9.65
C GLY A 171 8.81 11.73 10.31
N THR A 172 9.70 12.52 9.70
CA THR A 172 10.14 13.83 10.17
C THR A 172 9.61 14.91 9.23
N ALA A 173 8.97 15.95 9.78
CA ALA A 173 8.43 17.05 8.99
C ALA A 173 9.55 17.92 8.38
N ARG A 174 9.30 18.46 7.18
CA ARG A 174 10.06 19.55 6.57
C ARG A 174 9.45 20.87 7.01
N ASP A 175 10.28 21.87 7.26
CA ASP A 175 9.80 23.19 7.69
C ASP A 175 9.12 23.93 6.53
N PHE A 176 9.67 23.78 5.31
CA PHE A 176 9.13 24.39 4.09
C PHE A 176 8.99 23.35 2.97
N VAL A 177 8.03 23.58 2.06
CA VAL A 177 7.82 22.70 0.89
C VAL A 177 9.02 22.72 -0.06
N GLU A 178 9.74 23.83 -0.13
CA GLU A 178 10.95 24.01 -0.94
C GLU A 178 12.13 23.15 -0.45
N GLU A 179 12.10 22.69 0.80
CA GLU A 179 13.10 21.79 1.39
C GLU A 179 12.78 20.32 1.15
N SER A 180 11.64 20.04 0.51
CA SER A 180 11.27 18.65 0.21
C SER A 180 12.20 18.07 -0.85
N GLU A 181 12.47 16.80 -0.68
CA GLU A 181 13.31 16.01 -1.58
C GLU A 181 12.50 14.91 -2.25
N ALA A 182 12.98 14.46 -3.40
CA ALA A 182 12.40 13.31 -4.08
C ALA A 182 12.26 12.13 -3.12
N GLY A 183 11.09 11.51 -3.09
CA GLY A 183 10.79 10.42 -2.15
C GLY A 183 10.19 10.84 -0.81
N ASP A 184 10.07 12.14 -0.51
CA ASP A 184 9.29 12.60 0.64
C ASP A 184 7.78 12.44 0.36
N LEU A 185 6.95 12.43 1.41
CA LEU A 185 5.49 12.37 1.29
C LEU A 185 4.85 13.70 1.63
N ALA A 186 4.01 14.21 0.73
CA ALA A 186 3.17 15.38 0.96
C ALA A 186 1.76 14.93 1.38
N PHE A 187 1.26 15.50 2.47
CA PHE A 187 -0.04 15.21 3.06
C PHE A 187 -0.98 16.41 2.92
N PHE A 188 -2.22 16.11 2.58
CA PHE A 188 -3.23 17.12 2.26
C PHE A 188 -4.44 16.97 3.16
N GLU A 189 -5.00 18.13 3.55
CA GLU A 189 -6.12 18.19 4.49
C GLU A 189 -7.41 18.69 3.83
N ASP A 190 -8.53 18.29 4.43
CA ASP A 190 -9.83 18.87 4.15
C ASP A 190 -10.07 20.19 4.92
N PHE A 191 -11.30 20.72 4.86
CA PHE A 191 -11.67 21.96 5.54
C PHE A 191 -11.72 21.85 7.07
N GLU A 192 -11.77 20.61 7.60
CA GLU A 192 -11.76 20.32 9.04
C GLU A 192 -10.33 20.08 9.55
N GLY A 193 -9.33 20.07 8.68
CA GLY A 193 -7.94 19.79 9.00
C GLY A 193 -7.60 18.30 9.08
N LYS A 194 -8.50 17.43 8.63
CA LYS A 194 -8.29 15.99 8.56
C LYS A 194 -7.43 15.66 7.34
N ILE A 195 -6.45 14.77 7.51
CA ILE A 195 -5.65 14.28 6.37
C ILE A 195 -6.51 13.35 5.52
N VAL A 196 -6.69 13.73 4.26
CA VAL A 196 -7.57 13.02 3.31
C VAL A 196 -6.87 12.59 2.04
N HIS A 197 -5.60 13.01 1.86
CA HIS A 197 -4.84 12.64 0.67
C HIS A 197 -3.33 12.67 0.93
N VAL A 198 -2.59 11.85 0.15
CA VAL A 198 -1.14 11.76 0.21
C VAL A 198 -0.55 11.52 -1.18
N GLY A 199 0.66 11.99 -1.42
CA GLY A 199 1.42 11.72 -2.64
C GLY A 199 2.92 11.73 -2.39
N LEU A 200 3.68 11.19 -3.35
CA LEU A 200 5.13 11.14 -3.32
C LEU A 200 5.70 12.37 -4.04
N VAL A 201 6.55 13.11 -3.37
CA VAL A 201 7.29 14.24 -3.94
C VAL A 201 8.32 13.75 -4.95
N LEU A 202 8.32 14.32 -6.15
CA LEU A 202 9.33 14.07 -7.19
C LEU A 202 10.42 15.15 -7.18
N SER A 203 10.03 16.38 -6.86
CA SER A 203 10.86 17.55 -6.63
C SER A 203 10.09 18.55 -5.77
N PRO A 204 10.68 19.64 -5.26
CA PRO A 204 9.94 20.66 -4.51
C PRO A 204 8.73 21.25 -5.23
N PHE A 205 8.62 21.05 -6.55
CA PHE A 205 7.56 21.61 -7.40
C PHE A 205 6.71 20.58 -8.12
N GLU A 206 6.94 19.27 -7.88
CA GLU A 206 6.23 18.19 -8.55
C GLU A 206 5.89 17.06 -7.59
N ILE A 207 4.69 16.52 -7.75
CA ILE A 207 4.18 15.39 -6.97
C ILE A 207 3.59 14.33 -7.89
N ILE A 208 3.81 13.05 -7.57
CA ILE A 208 3.08 11.94 -8.16
C ILE A 208 2.09 11.38 -7.13
N HIS A 209 0.84 11.29 -7.51
CA HIS A 209 -0.24 10.87 -6.62
C HIS A 209 -1.36 10.18 -7.39
N SER A 210 -2.27 9.48 -6.67
CA SER A 210 -3.43 8.83 -7.29
C SER A 210 -4.70 9.66 -7.09
N SER A 211 -5.17 10.30 -8.17
CA SER A 211 -6.40 11.09 -8.20
C SER A 211 -7.04 10.97 -9.58
N GLY A 212 -8.13 10.20 -9.68
CA GLY A 212 -8.71 9.72 -10.94
C GLY A 212 -7.85 8.64 -11.61
N LYS A 213 -6.55 8.84 -11.62
CA LYS A 213 -5.48 7.92 -12.02
C LYS A 213 -4.19 8.33 -11.32
N VAL A 214 -3.17 7.51 -11.34
CA VAL A 214 -1.82 7.94 -10.95
C VAL A 214 -1.30 8.95 -11.97
N ARG A 215 -0.94 10.14 -11.49
CA ARG A 215 -0.58 11.30 -12.32
C ARG A 215 0.49 12.15 -11.65
N ILE A 216 1.15 12.99 -12.43
CA ILE A 216 2.07 14.02 -11.95
C ILE A 216 1.37 15.37 -12.10
N ASP A 217 1.37 16.15 -11.02
CA ASP A 217 0.87 17.52 -10.99
C ASP A 217 1.90 18.45 -10.31
N SER A 218 1.70 19.76 -10.41
CA SER A 218 2.56 20.72 -9.73
C SER A 218 2.24 20.77 -8.23
N LEU A 219 3.28 20.96 -7.43
CA LEU A 219 3.19 21.14 -5.97
C LEU A 219 3.70 22.53 -5.60
N ASP A 220 2.97 23.23 -4.74
CA ASP A 220 3.40 24.47 -4.10
C ASP A 220 2.91 24.53 -2.65
N PHE A 221 3.18 25.65 -1.95
CA PHE A 221 2.78 25.85 -0.56
C PHE A 221 1.25 25.84 -0.35
N SER A 222 0.45 26.07 -1.40
CA SER A 222 -1.02 25.98 -1.35
C SER A 222 -1.52 24.54 -1.52
N GLY A 223 -0.74 23.69 -2.22
CA GLY A 223 -1.07 22.31 -2.47
C GLY A 223 -0.86 21.83 -3.89
N ILE A 224 -1.68 20.89 -4.36
CA ILE A 224 -1.59 20.32 -5.70
C ILE A 224 -2.34 21.21 -6.68
N TYR A 225 -1.62 21.78 -7.66
CA TYR A 225 -2.21 22.49 -8.78
C TYR A 225 -2.41 21.56 -9.97
N ASN A 226 -3.67 21.35 -10.33
CA ASN A 226 -4.06 20.54 -11.48
C ASN A 226 -4.22 21.43 -12.71
N ALA A 227 -3.30 21.32 -13.66
CA ALA A 227 -3.30 22.14 -14.88
C ALA A 227 -4.50 21.88 -15.80
N GLU A 228 -5.02 20.65 -15.84
CA GLU A 228 -6.20 20.31 -16.66
C GLU A 228 -7.47 21.00 -16.12
N GLN A 229 -7.59 21.13 -14.79
CA GLN A 229 -8.71 21.81 -14.12
C GLN A 229 -8.45 23.29 -13.85
N ASN A 230 -7.22 23.77 -14.07
CA ASN A 230 -6.76 25.13 -13.82
C ASN A 230 -7.08 25.60 -12.38
N LYS A 231 -6.81 24.75 -11.37
CA LYS A 231 -7.06 25.05 -9.95
C LYS A 231 -6.24 24.19 -9.02
N HIS A 232 -6.08 24.65 -7.77
CA HIS A 232 -5.66 23.77 -6.68
C HIS A 232 -6.76 22.79 -6.30
N THR A 233 -6.41 21.51 -6.20
CA THR A 233 -7.36 20.41 -5.92
C THR A 233 -7.23 19.85 -4.51
N HIS A 234 -6.03 19.91 -3.91
CA HIS A 234 -5.74 19.39 -2.59
C HIS A 234 -4.91 20.42 -1.81
N LYS A 235 -5.36 20.81 -0.63
CA LYS A 235 -4.69 21.79 0.24
C LYS A 235 -3.55 21.12 0.99
N LEU A 236 -2.32 21.63 0.81
CA LEU A 236 -1.15 21.11 1.51
C LEU A 236 -1.26 21.34 3.02
N ARG A 237 -0.98 20.30 3.79
CA ARG A 237 -0.86 20.40 5.25
C ARG A 237 0.60 20.45 5.70
N PHE A 238 1.41 19.49 5.23
CA PHE A 238 2.85 19.40 5.48
C PHE A 238 3.51 18.36 4.56
N VAL A 239 4.83 18.40 4.50
CA VAL A 239 5.67 17.37 3.87
C VAL A 239 6.49 16.66 4.95
N LYS A 240 6.71 15.36 4.79
CA LYS A 240 7.53 14.56 5.70
C LYS A 240 8.49 13.65 4.93
N THR A 241 9.69 13.46 5.47
CA THR A 241 10.56 12.37 5.05
C THR A 241 10.28 11.11 5.89
N MET A 242 10.27 9.96 5.22
CA MET A 242 10.14 8.62 5.83
C MET A 242 11.48 7.86 5.82
N ILE A 243 12.54 8.50 5.30
CA ILE A 243 13.87 7.92 5.09
C ILE A 243 14.97 8.87 5.56
#